data_8bc7c02046cc58e1f8f501361d1181d4
#
_entry.id   8bc7c02046cc58e1f8f501361d1181d4
#
_cell.length_a   1.000
_cell.length_b   1.000
_cell.length_c   1.000
_cell.angle_alpha   90.00
_cell.angle_beta   90.00
_cell.angle_gamma   90.00
#
_symmetry.space_group_name_H-M   'P 1'
#
loop_
_entity.id
_entity.type
_entity.pdbx_description
1 polymer ?
#
loop_
_entity_poly.entity_id
_entity_poly.type
_entity_poly.pdbx_seq_one_letter_code
_entity_poly.pdbx_strand_id
1 'polypeptide(L)'
;MANMVPYAFPVELLSSTHNFASNTFKLALYTATPYTTASTVYVATTESSGTEYSAGGNTLAGNAVSNVADIATVDFTDSVWGSPTPATFSAAYVAIYNSSASNKLVVILDFGGTKSCSNGTFTVTFPSPTSGSPSGADALLSITS
;
A
#
# COMPACT_ATOMS: atom_id res chain seq x y z
N MET A 1 7.78 -8.04 -11.68
CA MET A 1 8.25 -8.49 -10.33
C MET A 1 7.00 -8.83 -9.53
N ALA A 2 7.04 -9.86 -8.73
CA ALA A 2 5.90 -10.21 -7.88
C ALA A 2 5.78 -9.23 -6.68
N ASN A 3 4.62 -9.23 -6.02
CA ASN A 3 4.44 -8.55 -4.75
C ASN A 3 5.52 -8.97 -3.74
N MET A 4 5.96 -8.04 -2.91
CA MET A 4 7.11 -8.25 -2.03
C MET A 4 6.85 -7.68 -0.65
N VAL A 5 7.14 -8.47 0.40
CA VAL A 5 7.18 -8.02 1.78
C VAL A 5 8.67 -7.87 2.17
N PRO A 6 9.10 -6.70 2.68
CA PRO A 6 10.46 -6.52 3.17
C PRO A 6 10.80 -7.48 4.32
N TYR A 7 12.05 -7.96 4.39
CA TYR A 7 12.47 -8.88 5.46
C TYR A 7 12.36 -8.28 6.87
N ALA A 8 12.46 -6.95 6.98
CA ALA A 8 12.33 -6.27 8.27
C ALA A 8 10.90 -6.25 8.79
N PHE A 9 9.89 -6.25 7.90
CA PHE A 9 8.49 -6.04 8.27
C PHE A 9 7.97 -7.05 9.30
N PRO A 10 8.18 -8.38 9.19
CA PRO A 10 7.68 -9.34 10.20
C PRO A 10 8.28 -9.09 11.59
N VAL A 11 9.56 -8.74 11.68
CA VAL A 11 10.21 -8.40 12.95
C VAL A 11 9.66 -7.10 13.51
N GLU A 12 9.48 -6.11 12.68
CA GLU A 12 8.91 -4.81 13.05
C GLU A 12 7.45 -4.93 13.50
N LEU A 13 6.68 -5.83 12.89
CA LEU A 13 5.32 -6.15 13.29
C LEU A 13 5.29 -6.79 14.68
N LEU A 14 6.12 -7.80 14.93
CA LEU A 14 6.21 -8.49 16.23
C LEU A 14 6.75 -7.59 17.35
N SER A 15 7.57 -6.60 17.02
CA SER A 15 8.11 -5.61 17.97
C SER A 15 7.22 -4.38 18.15
N SER A 16 5.99 -4.42 17.65
CA SER A 16 5.00 -3.32 17.74
C SER A 16 5.43 -2.02 17.05
N THR A 17 6.36 -2.08 16.11
CA THR A 17 6.76 -0.93 15.31
C THR A 17 5.63 -0.48 14.37
N HIS A 18 4.85 -1.43 13.84
CA HIS A 18 3.66 -1.18 13.04
C HIS A 18 2.39 -1.45 13.85
N ASN A 19 1.66 -0.39 14.17
CA ASN A 19 0.33 -0.50 14.77
C ASN A 19 -0.72 -0.07 13.73
N PHE A 20 -1.35 -1.03 13.05
CA PHE A 20 -2.33 -0.77 12.01
C PHE A 20 -3.62 -0.11 12.53
N ALA A 21 -3.90 -0.17 13.81
CA ALA A 21 -5.07 0.47 14.38
C ALA A 21 -4.87 1.98 14.67
N SER A 22 -3.62 2.46 14.80
CA SER A 22 -3.36 3.82 15.26
C SER A 22 -2.30 4.59 14.48
N ASN A 23 -1.40 3.91 13.76
CA ASN A 23 -0.38 4.61 12.97
C ASN A 23 -0.95 5.16 11.68
N THR A 24 -0.28 6.18 11.16
CA THR A 24 -0.55 6.73 9.83
C THR A 24 0.26 6.00 8.77
N PHE A 25 -0.41 5.42 7.82
CA PHE A 25 0.20 4.75 6.66
C PHE A 25 0.03 5.61 5.41
N LYS A 26 0.97 5.50 4.50
CA LYS A 26 0.94 6.18 3.20
C LYS A 26 1.18 5.19 2.08
N LEU A 27 0.65 5.54 0.91
CA LEU A 27 0.76 4.77 -0.32
C LEU A 27 1.42 5.64 -1.37
N ALA A 28 2.62 5.27 -1.78
CA ALA A 28 3.35 5.92 -2.87
C ALA A 28 3.37 5.04 -4.11
N LEU A 29 3.31 5.66 -5.28
CA LEU A 29 3.28 5.01 -6.58
C LEU A 29 4.62 5.18 -7.30
N TYR A 30 5.03 4.18 -8.08
CA TYR A 30 6.32 4.15 -8.75
C TYR A 30 6.20 3.71 -10.21
N THR A 31 6.98 4.33 -11.08
CA THR A 31 7.09 3.92 -12.49
C THR A 31 8.02 2.70 -12.66
N ALA A 32 9.01 2.56 -11.77
CA ALA A 32 9.87 1.40 -11.64
C ALA A 32 10.19 1.18 -10.15
N THR A 33 10.29 -0.06 -9.71
CA THR A 33 10.58 -0.31 -8.29
C THR A 33 12.04 -0.04 -7.93
N PRO A 34 12.31 0.82 -6.94
CA PRO A 34 13.65 0.99 -6.38
C PRO A 34 13.93 -0.01 -5.25
N TYR A 35 12.99 -0.91 -4.95
CA TYR A 35 13.00 -1.74 -3.75
C TYR A 35 13.48 -3.15 -4.01
N THR A 36 14.12 -3.71 -2.98
CA THR A 36 14.45 -5.14 -2.82
C THR A 36 13.88 -5.63 -1.49
N THR A 37 13.92 -6.93 -1.25
CA THR A 37 13.49 -7.51 0.03
C THR A 37 14.31 -7.00 1.24
N ALA A 38 15.51 -6.47 1.01
CA ALA A 38 16.35 -5.86 2.04
C ALA A 38 16.04 -4.37 2.30
N SER A 39 15.18 -3.75 1.49
CA SER A 39 14.77 -2.35 1.69
C SER A 39 13.94 -2.22 2.96
N THR A 40 14.16 -1.13 3.72
CA THR A 40 13.54 -0.95 5.03
C THR A 40 12.68 0.31 5.14
N VAL A 41 12.93 1.33 4.29
CA VAL A 41 12.28 2.63 4.38
C VAL A 41 11.85 3.14 3.00
N TYR A 42 10.86 4.01 2.98
CA TYR A 42 10.44 4.73 1.78
C TYR A 42 11.61 5.54 1.18
N VAL A 43 11.70 5.51 -0.15
CA VAL A 43 12.57 6.36 -0.96
C VAL A 43 11.80 6.92 -2.15
N ALA A 44 12.12 8.15 -2.58
CA ALA A 44 11.45 8.83 -3.70
C ALA A 44 12.05 8.49 -5.08
N THR A 45 13.03 7.62 -5.16
CA THR A 45 13.66 7.22 -6.43
C THR A 45 12.63 6.50 -7.32
N THR A 46 12.48 6.94 -8.56
CA THR A 46 11.51 6.42 -9.53
C THR A 46 10.02 6.55 -9.12
N GLU A 47 9.73 7.35 -8.10
CA GLU A 47 8.36 7.67 -7.72
C GLU A 47 7.63 8.34 -8.90
N SER A 48 6.35 8.06 -9.04
CA SER A 48 5.49 8.65 -10.06
C SER A 48 5.46 10.18 -9.92
N SER A 49 5.27 10.86 -11.03
CA SER A 49 5.13 12.32 -11.07
C SER A 49 4.10 12.72 -12.13
N GLY A 50 3.45 13.85 -11.92
CA GLY A 50 2.44 14.37 -12.85
C GLY A 50 1.37 15.18 -12.13
N THR A 51 0.32 15.54 -12.87
CA THR A 51 -0.78 16.32 -12.32
C THR A 51 -1.54 15.55 -11.25
N GLU A 52 -1.81 16.18 -10.12
CA GLU A 52 -2.49 15.61 -8.95
C GLU A 52 -1.72 14.48 -8.24
N TYR A 53 -0.45 14.27 -8.57
CA TYR A 53 0.41 13.39 -7.80
C TYR A 53 1.44 14.20 -7.00
N SER A 54 1.48 13.99 -5.69
CA SER A 54 2.47 14.59 -4.79
C SER A 54 3.43 13.52 -4.28
N ALA A 55 4.72 13.86 -4.21
CA ALA A 55 5.75 12.97 -3.68
C ALA A 55 5.41 12.50 -2.25
N GLY A 56 5.64 11.22 -1.97
CA GLY A 56 5.20 10.53 -0.77
C GLY A 56 3.82 9.90 -0.90
N GLY A 57 3.09 10.17 -1.97
CA GLY A 57 1.78 9.59 -2.24
C GLY A 57 0.67 10.02 -1.28
N ASN A 58 -0.43 9.28 -1.28
CA ASN A 58 -1.60 9.56 -0.45
C ASN A 58 -1.48 8.97 0.95
N THR A 59 -2.04 9.67 1.93
CA THR A 59 -2.29 9.10 3.26
C THR A 59 -3.45 8.11 3.16
N LEU A 60 -3.24 6.89 3.64
CA LEU A 60 -4.27 5.88 3.72
C LEU A 60 -5.24 6.18 4.87
N ALA A 61 -6.52 5.94 4.64
CA ALA A 61 -7.59 6.14 5.61
C ALA A 61 -8.34 4.82 5.85
N GLY A 62 -9.21 4.81 6.87
CA GLY A 62 -10.07 3.66 7.14
C GLY A 62 -9.32 2.42 7.62
N ASN A 63 -8.18 2.62 8.30
CA ASN A 63 -7.41 1.52 8.89
C ASN A 63 -8.32 0.56 9.66
N ALA A 64 -8.50 -0.65 9.18
CA ALA A 64 -9.29 -1.68 9.83
C ALA A 64 -8.43 -2.92 10.07
N VAL A 65 -8.34 -3.29 11.35
CA VAL A 65 -7.78 -4.58 11.77
C VAL A 65 -8.95 -5.43 12.24
N SER A 66 -9.18 -6.54 11.58
CA SER A 66 -10.31 -7.42 11.86
C SER A 66 -9.90 -8.89 11.84
N ASN A 67 -10.78 -9.73 12.37
CA ASN A 67 -10.66 -11.17 12.29
C ASN A 67 -11.81 -11.72 11.45
N VAL A 68 -11.49 -12.45 10.40
CA VAL A 68 -12.46 -13.16 9.56
C VAL A 68 -12.16 -14.65 9.66
N ALA A 69 -13.01 -15.39 10.38
CA ALA A 69 -12.74 -16.77 10.79
C ALA A 69 -11.39 -16.86 11.55
N ASP A 70 -10.43 -17.66 11.10
CA ASP A 70 -9.13 -17.86 11.73
C ASP A 70 -8.03 -16.97 11.11
N ILE A 71 -8.43 -15.90 10.38
CA ILE A 71 -7.51 -15.04 9.65
C ILE A 71 -7.58 -13.61 10.19
N ALA A 72 -6.48 -13.10 10.72
CA ALA A 72 -6.34 -11.69 11.02
C ALA A 72 -6.07 -10.91 9.73
N THR A 73 -6.81 -9.83 9.50
CA THR A 73 -6.75 -9.03 8.28
C THR A 73 -6.53 -7.56 8.56
N VAL A 74 -5.86 -6.89 7.62
CA VAL A 74 -5.72 -5.43 7.59
C VAL A 74 -6.30 -4.91 6.28
N ASP A 75 -7.12 -3.89 6.39
CA ASP A 75 -7.73 -3.21 5.25
C ASP A 75 -7.61 -1.69 5.37
N PHE A 76 -7.71 -1.00 4.23
CA PHE A 76 -7.77 0.45 4.09
C PHE A 76 -8.85 0.84 3.08
N THR A 77 -9.34 2.07 3.20
CA THR A 77 -10.17 2.67 2.16
C THR A 77 -9.37 2.88 0.88
N ASP A 78 -10.01 2.68 -0.27
CA ASP A 78 -9.43 2.90 -1.60
C ASP A 78 -8.73 4.25 -1.69
N SER A 79 -7.57 4.27 -2.33
CA SER A 79 -6.79 5.49 -2.53
C SER A 79 -7.03 6.05 -3.93
N VAL A 80 -7.45 7.31 -4.01
CA VAL A 80 -7.90 7.96 -5.24
C VAL A 80 -7.07 9.21 -5.52
N TRP A 81 -6.64 9.36 -6.79
CA TRP A 81 -6.08 10.57 -7.37
C TRP A 81 -6.97 11.05 -8.51
N GLY A 82 -7.08 12.37 -8.68
CA GLY A 82 -7.85 12.92 -9.79
C GLY A 82 -9.31 13.22 -9.47
N SER A 83 -9.62 13.59 -8.24
CA SER A 83 -10.95 14.02 -7.83
C SER A 83 -10.84 15.15 -6.77
N PRO A 84 -11.40 16.35 -7.01
CA PRO A 84 -12.19 16.78 -8.18
C PRO A 84 -11.36 17.18 -9.41
N THR A 85 -10.07 17.47 -9.26
CA THR A 85 -9.18 17.87 -10.38
C THR A 85 -8.62 16.62 -11.07
N PRO A 86 -8.78 16.48 -12.41
CA PRO A 86 -8.31 15.28 -13.11
C PRO A 86 -6.80 15.08 -13.03
N ALA A 87 -6.37 13.84 -12.80
CA ALA A 87 -4.98 13.44 -12.73
C ALA A 87 -4.40 13.01 -14.08
N THR A 88 -3.09 13.19 -14.22
CA THR A 88 -2.32 12.68 -15.38
C THR A 88 -0.97 12.20 -14.90
N PHE A 89 -0.81 10.90 -14.76
CA PHE A 89 0.45 10.23 -14.42
C PHE A 89 0.37 8.73 -14.73
N SER A 90 1.48 8.02 -14.53
CA SER A 90 1.52 6.56 -14.66
C SER A 90 2.26 5.92 -13.50
N ALA A 91 1.91 4.66 -13.19
CA ALA A 91 2.55 3.85 -12.17
C ALA A 91 2.55 2.37 -12.56
N ALA A 92 3.56 1.64 -12.12
CA ALA A 92 3.65 0.19 -12.26
C ALA A 92 3.71 -0.54 -10.92
N TYR A 93 4.08 0.18 -9.85
CA TYR A 93 4.27 -0.38 -8.51
C TYR A 93 3.69 0.54 -7.44
N VAL A 94 3.38 -0.06 -6.28
CA VAL A 94 2.95 0.60 -5.06
C VAL A 94 3.92 0.26 -3.94
N ALA A 95 4.27 1.23 -3.10
CA ALA A 95 4.83 0.96 -1.79
C ALA A 95 3.91 1.51 -0.70
N ILE A 96 3.56 0.67 0.27
CA ILE A 96 2.88 1.09 1.49
C ILE A 96 3.93 1.19 2.58
N TYR A 97 3.91 2.30 3.31
CA TYR A 97 4.86 2.56 4.37
C TYR A 97 4.21 3.26 5.56
N ASN A 98 4.81 3.09 6.74
CA ASN A 98 4.34 3.65 8.00
C ASN A 98 5.04 4.97 8.27
N SER A 99 4.34 6.09 8.05
CA SER A 99 4.89 7.42 8.29
C SER A 99 5.03 7.76 9.78
N SER A 100 4.28 7.11 10.65
CA SER A 100 4.43 7.22 12.11
C SER A 100 5.68 6.50 12.64
N ALA A 101 6.26 5.57 11.87
CA ALA A 101 7.42 4.77 12.24
C ALA A 101 8.60 5.03 11.29
N SER A 102 9.02 6.28 11.15
CA SER A 102 10.19 6.69 10.35
C SER A 102 10.12 6.20 8.90
N ASN A 103 8.93 6.20 8.30
CA ASN A 103 8.68 5.79 6.92
C ASN A 103 9.07 4.33 6.61
N LYS A 104 8.97 3.43 7.58
CA LYS A 104 9.27 2.01 7.39
C LYS A 104 8.31 1.34 6.43
N LEU A 105 8.88 0.53 5.52
CA LEU A 105 8.12 -0.18 4.51
C LEU A 105 7.27 -1.30 5.11
N VAL A 106 6.08 -1.47 4.55
CA VAL A 106 5.15 -2.56 4.87
C VAL A 106 5.12 -3.59 3.75
N VAL A 107 4.80 -3.15 2.54
CA VAL A 107 4.65 -4.02 1.37
C VAL A 107 4.89 -3.24 0.09
N ILE A 108 5.41 -3.93 -0.92
CA ILE A 108 5.51 -3.45 -2.30
C ILE A 108 4.64 -4.33 -3.17
N LEU A 109 3.75 -3.70 -3.95
CA LEU A 109 2.82 -4.38 -4.84
C LEU A 109 3.16 -4.06 -6.29
N ASP A 110 3.03 -5.06 -7.15
CA ASP A 110 3.25 -4.97 -8.59
C ASP A 110 1.90 -5.00 -9.32
N PHE A 111 1.63 -3.99 -10.13
CA PHE A 111 0.41 -3.95 -10.94
C PHE A 111 0.44 -4.88 -12.16
N GLY A 112 1.54 -5.60 -12.37
CA GLY A 112 1.70 -6.47 -13.55
C GLY A 112 1.91 -5.69 -14.86
N GLY A 113 2.35 -4.43 -14.75
CA GLY A 113 2.62 -3.54 -15.87
C GLY A 113 2.17 -2.11 -15.59
N THR A 114 2.61 -1.18 -16.43
CA THR A 114 2.30 0.23 -16.27
C THR A 114 0.80 0.50 -16.43
N LYS A 115 0.21 1.16 -15.44
CA LYS A 115 -1.13 1.73 -15.47
C LYS A 115 -1.02 3.24 -15.59
N SER A 116 -1.87 3.84 -16.39
CA SER A 116 -1.82 5.29 -16.65
C SER A 116 -3.21 5.89 -16.55
N CYS A 117 -3.28 7.13 -16.06
CA CYS A 117 -4.44 7.98 -16.24
C CYS A 117 -4.02 9.24 -17.03
N SER A 118 -4.91 9.73 -17.86
CA SER A 118 -4.73 10.95 -18.65
C SER A 118 -6.02 11.76 -18.54
N ASN A 119 -5.91 12.89 -17.84
CA ASN A 119 -7.06 13.76 -17.57
C ASN A 119 -8.24 12.98 -16.94
N GLY A 120 -7.96 12.15 -15.95
CA GLY A 120 -8.93 11.23 -15.34
C GLY A 120 -8.65 10.90 -13.89
N THR A 121 -9.19 9.79 -13.43
CA THR A 121 -9.04 9.30 -12.07
C THR A 121 -8.15 8.04 -12.04
N PHE A 122 -7.23 7.99 -11.09
CA PHE A 122 -6.44 6.81 -10.77
C PHE A 122 -6.85 6.30 -9.39
N THR A 123 -7.28 5.04 -9.30
CA THR A 123 -7.72 4.43 -8.05
C THR A 123 -6.91 3.17 -7.76
N VAL A 124 -6.38 3.08 -6.55
CA VAL A 124 -5.86 1.83 -5.99
C VAL A 124 -6.93 1.26 -5.07
N THR A 125 -7.52 0.16 -5.49
CA THR A 125 -8.60 -0.51 -4.75
C THR A 125 -8.02 -1.57 -3.83
N PHE A 126 -8.38 -1.49 -2.56
CA PHE A 126 -8.11 -2.53 -1.59
C PHE A 126 -9.31 -3.47 -1.50
N PRO A 127 -9.10 -4.81 -1.61
CA PRO A 127 -10.19 -5.76 -1.43
C PRO A 127 -10.68 -5.71 0.02
N SER A 128 -11.98 -5.51 0.22
CA SER A 128 -12.57 -5.53 1.55
C SER A 128 -12.73 -6.95 2.07
N PRO A 129 -12.22 -7.28 3.27
CA PRO A 129 -12.41 -8.59 3.87
C PRO A 129 -13.90 -8.84 4.13
N THR A 130 -14.51 -9.75 3.39
CA THR A 130 -15.92 -10.12 3.59
C THR A 130 -16.04 -11.38 4.43
N SER A 131 -17.01 -11.38 5.37
CA SER A 131 -17.38 -12.58 6.11
C SER A 131 -17.93 -13.63 5.14
N GLY A 132 -17.21 -14.73 4.96
CA GLY A 132 -17.62 -15.83 4.08
C GLY A 132 -16.60 -16.21 2.99
N SER A 133 -15.56 -15.44 2.79
CA SER A 133 -14.41 -15.87 2.00
C SER A 133 -13.30 -16.36 2.94
N PRO A 134 -13.05 -17.67 3.02
CA PRO A 134 -12.02 -18.22 3.90
C PRO A 134 -10.60 -18.04 3.34
N SER A 135 -10.46 -17.38 2.21
CA SER A 135 -9.15 -17.05 1.65
C SER A 135 -8.76 -15.64 2.07
N GLY A 136 -7.63 -15.48 2.73
CA GLY A 136 -6.99 -14.18 2.98
C GLY A 136 -6.66 -13.39 1.69
N ALA A 137 -7.31 -13.74 0.57
CA ALA A 137 -7.18 -13.11 -0.74
C ALA A 137 -7.84 -11.72 -0.79
N ASP A 138 -8.74 -11.43 0.15
CA ASP A 138 -9.50 -10.18 0.18
C ASP A 138 -9.00 -9.20 1.24
N ALA A 139 -7.73 -9.23 1.55
CA ALA A 139 -7.10 -8.28 2.48
C ALA A 139 -5.73 -7.86 1.96
N LEU A 140 -5.30 -6.65 2.33
CA LEU A 140 -3.94 -6.18 2.03
C LEU A 140 -2.89 -7.08 2.67
N LEU A 141 -3.12 -7.47 3.91
CA LEU A 141 -2.25 -8.34 4.69
C LEU A 141 -3.11 -9.31 5.50
N SER A 142 -2.78 -10.58 5.47
CA SER A 142 -3.45 -11.61 6.28
C SER A 142 -2.44 -12.48 7.01
N ILE A 143 -2.79 -12.88 8.23
CA ILE A 143 -2.05 -13.86 9.04
C ILE A 143 -3.00 -15.01 9.33
N THR A 144 -2.63 -16.19 8.89
CA THR A 144 -3.40 -17.43 9.09
C THR A 144 -2.78 -18.23 10.23
N SER A 145 -3.59 -18.72 11.14
CA SER A 145 -3.17 -19.64 12.19
C SER A 145 -3.11 -21.07 11.71
#